data_2ee36768c977caf816e1c4fa6e408eaf
#
_entry.id   2ee36768c977caf816e1c4fa6e408eaf
#
_cell.length_a   1.000
_cell.length_b   1.000
_cell.length_c   1.000
_cell.angle_alpha   90.00
_cell.angle_beta   90.00
_cell.angle_gamma   90.00
#
_symmetry.space_group_name_H-M   'P 1'
#
loop_
_entity.id
_entity.type
_entity.pdbx_description
1 polymer ?
#
loop_
_entity_poly.entity_id
_entity_poly.type
_entity_poly.pdbx_seq_one_letter_code
_entity_poly.pdbx_strand_id
1 'polypeptide(L)'
;LRHPAWLWLKKNDPCKLTPMPPSLQQRMDDGYEFEKYTEQLFSGAKKIGFADIDEYNTMLSRTSGAWSSGARCVLQGKYQSGEITCITDILEADGNGYVLTEIKSSSSAKPEHELDLAFQRVVLEAAGYVINKCRVAHVNSGYVRDGEIVANKLVAFTDVTENVEKLLGKTKSDIDRALAVVRAKNIPDIAPSLTASNAFREWLDIRKTLEPHLAADSIYYLPKIGSGVAKKLTKNNISRIRDIKDASLLSHGTAKYWKAFEHENRFIDKSQLENFLDTITYPIYYLDYETSSNAVPLWNHTAPYQQVPFQYSVHIKTDLRNDVQHFDYLHKARDNPMDGLLEKLRQDIGGSGSIIVWNKSF
;
A
#
# COMPACT_ATOMS: atom_id res chain seq x y z
N LEU A 1 -4.50 -9.85 -11.93
CA LEU A 1 -4.31 -10.93 -10.93
C LEU A 1 -2.99 -10.73 -10.18
N ARG A 2 -3.03 -10.63 -8.84
CA ARG A 2 -1.81 -10.60 -8.01
C ARG A 2 -1.11 -11.96 -8.06
N HIS A 3 -1.89 -13.04 -7.85
CA HIS A 3 -1.47 -14.44 -8.02
C HIS A 3 -2.71 -15.32 -8.26
N PRO A 4 -2.71 -16.29 -9.20
CA PRO A 4 -3.87 -17.14 -9.46
C PRO A 4 -4.35 -17.90 -8.22
N ALA A 5 -3.45 -18.57 -7.50
CA ALA A 5 -3.81 -19.32 -6.30
C ALA A 5 -4.37 -18.41 -5.18
N TRP A 6 -3.92 -17.16 -5.08
CA TRP A 6 -4.46 -16.20 -4.11
C TRP A 6 -5.92 -15.86 -4.42
N LEU A 7 -6.25 -15.63 -5.71
CA LEU A 7 -7.64 -15.41 -6.11
C LEU A 7 -8.50 -16.63 -5.81
N TRP A 8 -7.98 -17.82 -6.12
CA TRP A 8 -8.67 -19.08 -5.82
C TRP A 8 -8.96 -19.23 -4.32
N LEU A 9 -7.96 -19.02 -3.47
CA LEU A 9 -8.11 -19.08 -2.00
C LEU A 9 -9.15 -18.07 -1.51
N LYS A 10 -9.11 -16.82 -1.97
CA LYS A 10 -10.11 -15.80 -1.60
C LYS A 10 -11.55 -16.23 -1.86
N LYS A 11 -11.78 -17.03 -2.87
CA LYS A 11 -13.12 -17.43 -3.31
C LYS A 11 -13.54 -18.82 -2.80
N ASN A 12 -12.61 -19.74 -2.69
CA ASN A 12 -12.91 -21.14 -2.42
C ASN A 12 -12.45 -21.61 -1.02
N ASP A 13 -11.42 -20.98 -0.43
CA ASP A 13 -10.87 -21.39 0.87
C ASP A 13 -10.24 -20.20 1.61
N PRO A 14 -11.04 -19.18 1.98
CA PRO A 14 -10.51 -17.96 2.60
C PRO A 14 -9.86 -18.19 3.98
N CYS A 15 -10.18 -19.28 4.67
CA CYS A 15 -9.60 -19.62 5.97
C CYS A 15 -8.09 -19.87 5.93
N LYS A 16 -7.54 -20.16 4.74
CA LYS A 16 -6.09 -20.31 4.55
C LYS A 16 -5.33 -19.00 4.31
N LEU A 17 -6.05 -17.89 4.20
CA LEU A 17 -5.41 -16.58 4.09
C LEU A 17 -5.10 -16.03 5.48
N THR A 18 -3.94 -15.36 5.59
CA THR A 18 -3.57 -14.67 6.82
C THR A 18 -4.53 -13.52 7.12
N PRO A 19 -4.90 -13.30 8.38
CA PRO A 19 -5.68 -12.12 8.76
C PRO A 19 -5.00 -10.82 8.33
N MET A 20 -5.82 -9.80 8.08
CA MET A 20 -5.33 -8.47 7.73
C MET A 20 -4.47 -7.90 8.87
N PRO A 21 -3.23 -7.46 8.61
CA PRO A 21 -2.41 -6.84 9.65
C PRO A 21 -2.98 -5.48 10.07
N PRO A 22 -2.83 -5.07 11.35
CA PRO A 22 -3.35 -3.79 11.86
C PRO A 22 -2.88 -2.56 11.07
N SER A 23 -1.65 -2.59 10.56
CA SER A 23 -1.10 -1.50 9.73
C SER A 23 -1.84 -1.33 8.39
N LEU A 24 -2.44 -2.38 7.86
CA LEU A 24 -3.26 -2.30 6.65
C LEU A 24 -4.64 -1.73 7.00
N GLN A 25 -5.21 -2.08 8.15
CA GLN A 25 -6.45 -1.51 8.65
C GLN A 25 -6.32 0.00 8.82
N GLN A 26 -5.24 0.48 9.44
CA GLN A 26 -4.99 1.93 9.60
C GLN A 26 -4.96 2.66 8.24
N ARG A 27 -4.30 2.09 7.24
CA ARG A 27 -4.29 2.70 5.89
C ARG A 27 -5.68 2.73 5.23
N MET A 28 -6.52 1.75 5.51
CA MET A 28 -7.90 1.75 5.03
C MET A 28 -8.71 2.85 5.71
N ASP A 29 -8.53 3.03 7.02
CA ASP A 29 -9.20 4.08 7.79
C ASP A 29 -8.81 5.48 7.29
N ASP A 30 -7.51 5.72 7.01
CA ASP A 30 -7.02 6.95 6.38
C ASP A 30 -7.62 7.15 4.97
N GLY A 31 -7.82 6.06 4.22
CA GLY A 31 -8.49 6.07 2.92
C GLY A 31 -9.95 6.50 3.03
N TYR A 32 -10.69 5.94 3.98
CA TYR A 32 -12.09 6.30 4.24
C TYR A 32 -12.26 7.76 4.68
N GLU A 33 -11.29 8.30 5.41
CA GLU A 33 -11.33 9.71 5.78
C GLU A 33 -11.22 10.63 4.55
N PHE A 34 -10.30 10.35 3.63
CA PHE A 34 -10.18 11.09 2.37
C PHE A 34 -11.42 10.92 1.47
N GLU A 35 -12.00 9.71 1.44
CA GLU A 35 -13.23 9.42 0.69
C GLU A 35 -14.39 10.31 1.15
N LYS A 36 -14.59 10.50 2.46
CA LYS A 36 -15.64 11.38 3.01
C LYS A 36 -15.52 12.81 2.49
N TYR A 37 -14.30 13.36 2.39
CA TYR A 37 -14.12 14.71 1.82
C TYR A 37 -14.37 14.73 0.32
N THR A 38 -14.02 13.67 -0.41
CA THR A 38 -14.30 13.57 -1.84
C THR A 38 -15.80 13.50 -2.11
N GLU A 39 -16.53 12.70 -1.35
CA GLU A 39 -17.99 12.57 -1.47
C GLU A 39 -18.73 13.90 -1.28
N GLN A 40 -18.24 14.80 -0.42
CA GLN A 40 -18.83 16.12 -0.21
C GLN A 40 -18.89 16.99 -1.48
N LEU A 41 -18.04 16.72 -2.48
CA LEU A 41 -18.03 17.43 -3.75
C LEU A 41 -19.21 17.04 -4.66
N PHE A 42 -19.94 15.98 -4.33
CA PHE A 42 -21.06 15.46 -5.11
C PHE A 42 -22.40 15.66 -4.38
N SER A 43 -22.77 16.93 -4.21
CA SER A 43 -24.02 17.30 -3.55
C SER A 43 -25.23 16.71 -4.28
N GLY A 44 -26.16 16.10 -3.52
CA GLY A 44 -27.35 15.45 -4.09
C GLY A 44 -27.12 14.03 -4.63
N ALA A 45 -25.90 13.49 -4.55
CA ALA A 45 -25.64 12.11 -4.89
C ALA A 45 -26.39 11.12 -3.97
N LYS A 46 -26.75 9.97 -4.52
CA LYS A 46 -27.37 8.88 -3.76
C LYS A 46 -26.29 7.89 -3.32
N LYS A 47 -25.99 7.87 -2.03
CA LYS A 47 -25.06 6.89 -1.46
C LYS A 47 -25.78 5.57 -1.23
N ILE A 48 -25.23 4.49 -1.80
CA ILE A 48 -25.73 3.12 -1.66
C ILE A 48 -24.95 2.44 -0.51
N GLY A 49 -23.69 2.11 -0.71
CA GLY A 49 -22.85 1.49 0.31
C GLY A 49 -23.47 0.27 1.00
N PHE A 50 -22.78 -0.28 1.98
CA PHE A 50 -23.30 -1.34 2.85
C PHE A 50 -22.54 -1.35 4.19
N ALA A 51 -23.23 -1.68 5.27
CA ALA A 51 -22.65 -1.87 6.59
C ALA A 51 -22.51 -3.35 6.95
N ASP A 52 -23.35 -4.22 6.37
CA ASP A 52 -23.40 -5.65 6.64
C ASP A 52 -23.70 -6.48 5.37
N ILE A 53 -23.80 -7.79 5.54
CA ILE A 53 -24.03 -8.72 4.44
C ILE A 53 -25.43 -8.58 3.83
N ASP A 54 -26.44 -8.22 4.61
CA ASP A 54 -27.81 -8.07 4.13
C ASP A 54 -27.94 -6.82 3.26
N GLU A 55 -27.31 -5.74 3.69
CA GLU A 55 -27.19 -4.53 2.87
C GLU A 55 -26.37 -4.78 1.61
N TYR A 56 -25.28 -5.55 1.68
CA TYR A 56 -24.49 -5.93 0.51
C TYR A 56 -25.31 -6.73 -0.50
N ASN A 57 -26.17 -7.64 -0.04
CA ASN A 57 -27.02 -8.46 -0.90
C ASN A 57 -28.09 -7.63 -1.63
N THR A 58 -28.55 -6.51 -1.03
CA THR A 58 -29.54 -5.61 -1.63
C THR A 58 -28.93 -4.48 -2.46
N MET A 59 -27.62 -4.32 -2.50
CA MET A 59 -26.96 -3.20 -3.21
C MET A 59 -27.38 -3.07 -4.67
N LEU A 60 -27.48 -4.18 -5.42
CA LEU A 60 -27.85 -4.14 -6.85
C LEU A 60 -29.23 -3.51 -7.04
N SER A 61 -30.22 -3.95 -6.27
CA SER A 61 -31.59 -3.41 -6.35
C SER A 61 -31.67 -1.95 -5.89
N ARG A 62 -30.93 -1.61 -4.82
CA ARG A 62 -30.83 -0.21 -4.33
C ARG A 62 -30.17 0.70 -5.37
N THR A 63 -29.09 0.24 -6.04
CA THR A 63 -28.42 0.98 -7.11
C THR A 63 -29.37 1.21 -8.30
N SER A 64 -30.04 0.16 -8.77
CA SER A 64 -31.02 0.27 -9.86
C SER A 64 -32.19 1.19 -9.47
N GLY A 65 -32.72 1.07 -8.25
CA GLY A 65 -33.77 1.93 -7.74
C GLY A 65 -33.34 3.40 -7.67
N ALA A 66 -32.10 3.71 -7.31
CA ALA A 66 -31.58 5.07 -7.31
C ALA A 66 -31.61 5.68 -8.73
N TRP A 67 -31.09 4.95 -9.74
CA TRP A 67 -31.14 5.42 -11.13
C TRP A 67 -32.56 5.58 -11.64
N SER A 68 -33.45 4.61 -11.37
CA SER A 68 -34.86 4.68 -11.78
C SER A 68 -35.61 5.83 -11.10
N SER A 69 -35.18 6.26 -9.93
CA SER A 69 -35.77 7.43 -9.22
C SER A 69 -35.18 8.77 -9.68
N GLY A 70 -34.34 8.77 -10.74
CA GLY A 70 -33.80 9.98 -11.34
C GLY A 70 -32.51 10.49 -10.68
N ALA A 71 -31.78 9.66 -9.94
CA ALA A 71 -30.48 10.06 -9.44
C ALA A 71 -29.54 10.47 -10.60
N ARG A 72 -28.78 11.53 -10.40
CA ARG A 72 -27.78 11.98 -11.36
C ARG A 72 -26.37 11.59 -10.98
N CYS A 73 -26.17 11.14 -9.74
CA CYS A 73 -24.92 10.65 -9.22
C CYS A 73 -25.21 9.57 -8.17
N VAL A 74 -24.49 8.46 -8.26
CA VAL A 74 -24.56 7.35 -7.30
C VAL A 74 -23.18 7.10 -6.73
N LEU A 75 -23.09 7.11 -5.40
CA LEU A 75 -21.89 6.78 -4.65
C LEU A 75 -21.99 5.34 -4.16
N GLN A 76 -20.87 4.61 -4.23
CA GLN A 76 -20.76 3.23 -3.75
C GLN A 76 -21.80 2.29 -4.35
N GLY A 77 -22.13 2.47 -5.63
CA GLY A 77 -23.10 1.65 -6.35
C GLY A 77 -22.52 0.30 -6.77
N LYS A 78 -23.31 -0.77 -6.63
CA LYS A 78 -22.93 -2.13 -7.10
C LYS A 78 -23.53 -2.39 -8.48
N TYR A 79 -22.70 -2.90 -9.37
CA TYR A 79 -23.06 -3.26 -10.73
C TYR A 79 -22.65 -4.69 -11.03
N GLN A 80 -23.39 -5.37 -11.92
CA GLN A 80 -23.15 -6.77 -12.26
C GLN A 80 -23.47 -7.05 -13.72
N SER A 81 -22.63 -7.87 -14.34
CA SER A 81 -22.91 -8.52 -15.61
C SER A 81 -22.43 -9.97 -15.56
N GLY A 82 -23.38 -10.91 -15.67
CA GLY A 82 -23.07 -12.33 -15.49
C GLY A 82 -22.45 -12.62 -14.12
N GLU A 83 -21.25 -13.20 -14.12
CA GLU A 83 -20.53 -13.58 -12.89
C GLU A 83 -19.58 -12.49 -12.36
N ILE A 84 -19.44 -11.38 -13.07
CA ILE A 84 -18.57 -10.29 -12.65
C ILE A 84 -19.37 -9.15 -12.02
N THR A 85 -18.85 -8.64 -10.90
CA THR A 85 -19.45 -7.51 -10.20
C THR A 85 -18.38 -6.48 -9.85
N CYS A 86 -18.77 -5.20 -9.80
CA CYS A 86 -17.97 -4.15 -9.19
C CYS A 86 -18.82 -3.27 -8.28
N ILE A 87 -18.16 -2.59 -7.35
CA ILE A 87 -18.70 -1.44 -6.63
C ILE A 87 -17.89 -0.25 -7.12
N THR A 88 -18.56 0.77 -7.62
CA THR A 88 -17.89 2.00 -8.05
C THR A 88 -17.90 3.01 -6.91
N ASP A 89 -16.84 3.77 -6.74
CA ASP A 89 -16.87 4.86 -5.76
C ASP A 89 -17.88 5.91 -6.17
N ILE A 90 -17.79 6.41 -7.42
CA ILE A 90 -18.70 7.41 -7.94
C ILE A 90 -19.04 7.10 -9.40
N LEU A 91 -20.33 7.07 -9.72
CA LEU A 91 -20.82 7.09 -11.10
C LEU A 91 -21.78 8.26 -11.27
N GLU A 92 -21.45 9.19 -12.19
CA GLU A 92 -22.17 10.44 -12.42
C GLU A 92 -22.71 10.50 -13.84
N ALA A 93 -23.98 10.86 -14.02
CA ALA A 93 -24.57 11.01 -15.35
C ALA A 93 -23.96 12.22 -16.10
N ASP A 94 -23.52 12.00 -17.34
CA ASP A 94 -22.88 12.98 -18.22
C ASP A 94 -23.43 12.86 -19.65
N GLY A 95 -24.30 13.75 -20.03
CA GLY A 95 -24.95 13.68 -21.33
C GLY A 95 -25.71 12.37 -21.53
N ASN A 96 -25.31 11.61 -22.57
CA ASN A 96 -25.87 10.30 -22.89
C ASN A 96 -25.14 9.13 -22.22
N GLY A 97 -24.20 9.41 -21.33
CA GLY A 97 -23.40 8.38 -20.65
C GLY A 97 -23.03 8.81 -19.24
N TYR A 98 -21.88 8.34 -18.79
CA TYR A 98 -21.46 8.46 -17.39
C TYR A 98 -19.98 8.80 -17.26
N VAL A 99 -19.63 9.53 -16.22
CA VAL A 99 -18.27 9.70 -15.70
C VAL A 99 -18.09 8.71 -14.54
N LEU A 100 -17.13 7.80 -14.71
CA LEU A 100 -16.68 6.88 -13.67
C LEU A 100 -15.49 7.49 -12.93
N THR A 101 -15.60 7.60 -11.60
CA THR A 101 -14.56 8.15 -10.75
C THR A 101 -14.17 7.14 -9.68
N GLU A 102 -12.89 6.83 -9.60
CA GLU A 102 -12.27 6.04 -8.52
C GLU A 102 -11.61 6.98 -7.52
N ILE A 103 -11.81 6.74 -6.22
CA ILE A 103 -11.22 7.52 -5.14
C ILE A 103 -9.99 6.79 -4.60
N LYS A 104 -8.85 7.47 -4.57
CA LYS A 104 -7.61 6.92 -4.02
C LYS A 104 -6.91 7.94 -3.13
N SER A 105 -6.68 7.58 -1.88
CA SER A 105 -5.84 8.35 -0.96
C SER A 105 -4.37 8.25 -1.37
N SER A 106 -4.01 8.71 -2.55
CA SER A 106 -2.66 8.79 -3.10
C SER A 106 -2.41 10.19 -3.64
N SER A 107 -1.15 10.60 -3.79
CA SER A 107 -0.80 11.94 -4.27
C SER A 107 -0.97 12.14 -5.79
N SER A 108 -1.28 11.07 -6.53
CA SER A 108 -1.50 11.10 -7.98
C SER A 108 -2.23 9.85 -8.45
N ALA A 109 -2.77 9.88 -9.66
CA ALA A 109 -3.21 8.69 -10.37
C ALA A 109 -2.02 7.75 -10.64
N LYS A 110 -2.26 6.42 -10.57
CA LYS A 110 -1.24 5.38 -10.76
C LYS A 110 -1.76 4.29 -11.69
N PRO A 111 -0.88 3.51 -12.34
CA PRO A 111 -1.30 2.44 -13.26
C PRO A 111 -2.22 1.39 -12.62
N GLU A 112 -2.09 1.09 -11.33
CA GLU A 112 -3.00 0.19 -10.63
C GLU A 112 -4.43 0.73 -10.52
N HIS A 113 -4.61 2.05 -10.43
CA HIS A 113 -5.94 2.70 -10.40
C HIS A 113 -6.60 2.63 -11.78
N GLU A 114 -5.81 2.75 -12.85
CA GLU A 114 -6.28 2.60 -14.22
C GLU A 114 -6.75 1.17 -14.51
N LEU A 115 -6.10 0.15 -13.91
CA LEU A 115 -6.54 -1.25 -13.99
C LEU A 115 -7.86 -1.47 -13.25
N ASP A 116 -8.04 -0.88 -12.06
CA ASP A 116 -9.29 -0.93 -11.30
C ASP A 116 -10.43 -0.33 -12.13
N LEU A 117 -10.22 0.87 -12.70
CA LEU A 117 -11.18 1.56 -13.57
C LEU A 117 -11.48 0.78 -14.86
N ALA A 118 -10.47 0.14 -15.46
CA ALA A 118 -10.67 -0.67 -16.66
C ALA A 118 -11.57 -1.89 -16.35
N PHE A 119 -11.38 -2.53 -15.19
CA PHE A 119 -12.26 -3.62 -14.75
C PHE A 119 -13.69 -3.12 -14.50
N GLN A 120 -13.85 -2.03 -13.76
CA GLN A 120 -15.17 -1.45 -13.47
C GLN A 120 -15.88 -1.04 -14.77
N ARG A 121 -15.17 -0.40 -15.69
CA ARG A 121 -15.71 -0.01 -17.01
C ARG A 121 -16.18 -1.21 -17.82
N VAL A 122 -15.43 -2.32 -17.85
CA VAL A 122 -15.87 -3.54 -18.53
C VAL A 122 -17.17 -4.08 -17.92
N VAL A 123 -17.30 -4.09 -16.60
CA VAL A 123 -18.54 -4.53 -15.92
C VAL A 123 -19.70 -3.60 -16.24
N LEU A 124 -19.49 -2.29 -16.16
CA LEU A 124 -20.53 -1.28 -16.42
C LEU A 124 -21.00 -1.31 -17.86
N GLU A 125 -20.09 -1.34 -18.86
CA GLU A 125 -20.45 -1.42 -20.26
C GLU A 125 -21.22 -2.71 -20.58
N ALA A 126 -20.81 -3.84 -20.00
CA ALA A 126 -21.52 -5.11 -20.13
C ALA A 126 -22.89 -5.12 -19.41
N ALA A 127 -23.11 -4.23 -18.46
CA ALA A 127 -24.38 -3.98 -17.79
C ALA A 127 -25.25 -2.88 -18.49
N GLY A 128 -24.79 -2.34 -19.63
CA GLY A 128 -25.54 -1.41 -20.46
C GLY A 128 -25.27 0.09 -20.17
N TYR A 129 -24.26 0.41 -19.36
CA TYR A 129 -23.86 1.81 -19.09
C TYR A 129 -22.79 2.27 -20.11
N VAL A 130 -22.98 3.46 -20.68
CA VAL A 130 -22.00 4.06 -21.59
C VAL A 130 -21.03 4.93 -20.80
N ILE A 131 -19.75 4.61 -20.76
CA ILE A 131 -18.76 5.34 -19.99
C ILE A 131 -18.03 6.34 -20.89
N ASN A 132 -18.34 7.64 -20.73
CA ASN A 132 -17.73 8.72 -21.49
C ASN A 132 -16.34 9.07 -20.97
N LYS A 133 -16.15 8.96 -19.66
CA LYS A 133 -14.94 9.42 -18.99
C LYS A 133 -14.59 8.54 -17.79
N CYS A 134 -13.28 8.31 -17.60
CA CYS A 134 -12.72 7.68 -16.41
C CYS A 134 -11.74 8.65 -15.74
N ARG A 135 -11.88 8.87 -14.45
CA ARG A 135 -10.97 9.74 -13.69
C ARG A 135 -10.64 9.17 -12.32
N VAL A 136 -9.50 9.56 -11.78
CA VAL A 136 -9.08 9.27 -10.43
C VAL A 136 -9.20 10.54 -9.61
N ALA A 137 -9.97 10.49 -8.50
CA ALA A 137 -9.95 11.48 -7.45
C ALA A 137 -8.80 11.12 -6.49
N HIS A 138 -7.84 12.01 -6.32
CA HIS A 138 -6.67 11.79 -5.48
C HIS A 138 -6.35 13.02 -4.65
N VAL A 139 -5.44 12.86 -3.69
CA VAL A 139 -5.04 13.95 -2.81
C VAL A 139 -4.26 15.01 -3.60
N ASN A 140 -4.61 16.27 -3.44
CA ASN A 140 -3.82 17.39 -3.92
C ASN A 140 -2.60 17.58 -3.01
N SER A 141 -1.42 17.18 -3.46
CA SER A 141 -0.17 17.29 -2.71
C SER A 141 0.26 18.75 -2.44
N GLY A 142 -0.28 19.71 -3.18
CA GLY A 142 -0.06 21.13 -2.96
C GLY A 142 -0.99 21.76 -1.90
N TYR A 143 -1.92 20.98 -1.34
CA TYR A 143 -2.79 21.45 -0.27
C TYR A 143 -2.00 21.67 1.02
N VAL A 144 -2.25 22.79 1.70
CA VAL A 144 -1.79 23.02 3.06
C VAL A 144 -3.03 23.37 3.90
N ARG A 145 -3.22 22.68 5.02
CA ARG A 145 -4.34 22.92 5.91
C ARG A 145 -4.20 24.29 6.58
N ASP A 146 -5.28 25.06 6.52
CA ASP A 146 -5.45 26.32 7.25
C ASP A 146 -6.90 26.38 7.77
N GLY A 147 -7.09 26.07 9.04
CA GLY A 147 -8.41 25.92 9.66
C GLY A 147 -9.10 24.60 9.27
N GLU A 148 -10.37 24.70 8.90
CA GLU A 148 -11.17 23.54 8.47
C GLU A 148 -10.71 23.01 7.12
N ILE A 149 -10.85 21.71 6.93
CA ILE A 149 -10.50 21.05 5.65
C ILE A 149 -11.49 21.50 4.58
N VAL A 150 -10.95 22.02 3.48
CA VAL A 150 -11.72 22.46 2.32
C VAL A 150 -11.64 21.42 1.22
N ALA A 151 -12.69 20.60 1.05
CA ALA A 151 -12.71 19.43 0.18
C ALA A 151 -12.27 19.73 -1.26
N ASN A 152 -12.75 20.81 -1.87
CA ASN A 152 -12.40 21.18 -3.25
C ASN A 152 -10.93 21.68 -3.43
N LYS A 153 -10.24 21.95 -2.34
CA LYS A 153 -8.79 22.24 -2.36
C LYS A 153 -7.94 21.01 -2.04
N LEU A 154 -8.48 20.11 -1.20
CA LEU A 154 -7.81 18.86 -0.82
C LEU A 154 -7.83 17.83 -1.94
N VAL A 155 -8.92 17.76 -2.73
CA VAL A 155 -9.14 16.74 -3.76
C VAL A 155 -8.73 17.29 -5.13
N ALA A 156 -7.96 16.50 -5.86
CA ALA A 156 -7.63 16.72 -7.26
C ALA A 156 -8.18 15.58 -8.12
N PHE A 157 -8.49 15.86 -9.38
CA PHE A 157 -8.97 14.88 -10.34
C PHE A 157 -8.00 14.75 -11.52
N THR A 158 -7.63 13.52 -11.87
CA THR A 158 -6.86 13.22 -13.07
C THR A 158 -7.71 12.39 -14.03
N ASP A 159 -7.86 12.89 -15.27
CA ASP A 159 -8.47 12.15 -16.34
C ASP A 159 -7.52 11.04 -16.82
N VAL A 160 -7.99 9.81 -16.84
CA VAL A 160 -7.25 8.63 -17.25
C VAL A 160 -7.98 7.84 -18.34
N THR A 161 -8.95 8.46 -19.02
CA THR A 161 -9.83 7.80 -20.00
C THR A 161 -9.05 7.06 -21.07
N GLU A 162 -8.07 7.72 -21.72
CA GLU A 162 -7.26 7.12 -22.78
C GLU A 162 -6.43 5.92 -22.29
N ASN A 163 -5.89 6.00 -21.07
CA ASN A 163 -5.12 4.91 -20.48
C ASN A 163 -6.01 3.70 -20.18
N VAL A 164 -7.20 3.96 -19.62
CA VAL A 164 -8.20 2.92 -19.35
C VAL A 164 -8.65 2.25 -20.64
N GLU A 165 -8.90 3.01 -21.72
CA GLU A 165 -9.28 2.46 -23.03
C GLU A 165 -8.24 1.49 -23.58
N LYS A 166 -6.96 1.84 -23.50
CA LYS A 166 -5.85 0.96 -23.94
C LYS A 166 -5.80 -0.36 -23.15
N LEU A 167 -6.34 -0.38 -21.92
CA LEU A 167 -6.34 -1.56 -21.05
C LEU A 167 -7.55 -2.48 -21.27
N LEU A 168 -8.65 -2.03 -21.88
CA LEU A 168 -9.91 -2.80 -21.94
C LEU A 168 -9.76 -4.18 -22.57
N GLY A 169 -9.03 -4.31 -23.69
CA GLY A 169 -8.82 -5.59 -24.35
C GLY A 169 -8.09 -6.60 -23.46
N LYS A 170 -7.01 -6.14 -22.80
CA LYS A 170 -6.27 -6.96 -21.84
C LYS A 170 -7.13 -7.31 -20.62
N THR A 171 -7.90 -6.36 -20.12
CA THR A 171 -8.77 -6.55 -18.95
C THR A 171 -9.83 -7.63 -19.22
N LYS A 172 -10.47 -7.65 -20.38
CA LYS A 172 -11.43 -8.71 -20.76
C LYS A 172 -10.77 -10.09 -20.75
N SER A 173 -9.58 -10.22 -21.35
CA SER A 173 -8.82 -11.47 -21.32
C SER A 173 -8.40 -11.88 -19.89
N ASP A 174 -8.04 -10.91 -19.05
CA ASP A 174 -7.69 -11.15 -17.64
C ASP A 174 -8.91 -11.60 -16.82
N ILE A 175 -10.10 -11.09 -17.11
CA ILE A 175 -11.37 -11.53 -16.50
C ILE A 175 -11.64 -12.99 -16.85
N ASP A 176 -11.53 -13.39 -18.13
CA ASP A 176 -11.74 -14.78 -18.54
C ASP A 176 -10.79 -15.74 -17.80
N ARG A 177 -9.53 -15.37 -17.71
CA ARG A 177 -8.53 -16.13 -16.94
C ARG A 177 -8.86 -16.18 -15.44
N ALA A 178 -9.32 -15.07 -14.87
CA ALA A 178 -9.72 -15.02 -13.47
C ALA A 178 -10.93 -15.92 -13.18
N LEU A 179 -11.95 -15.91 -14.04
CA LEU A 179 -13.11 -16.79 -13.92
C LEU A 179 -12.71 -18.27 -14.04
N ALA A 180 -11.83 -18.60 -14.98
CA ALA A 180 -11.31 -19.97 -15.09
C ALA A 180 -10.60 -20.42 -13.80
N VAL A 181 -9.81 -19.55 -13.19
CA VAL A 181 -9.14 -19.81 -11.90
C VAL A 181 -10.16 -20.02 -10.77
N VAL A 182 -11.17 -19.16 -10.65
CA VAL A 182 -12.19 -19.27 -9.59
C VAL A 182 -13.00 -20.55 -9.71
N ARG A 183 -13.32 -20.98 -10.94
CA ARG A 183 -14.07 -22.21 -11.23
C ARG A 183 -13.23 -23.50 -11.11
N ALA A 184 -11.91 -23.39 -11.01
CA ALA A 184 -11.05 -24.56 -10.91
C ALA A 184 -11.35 -25.35 -9.64
N LYS A 185 -11.43 -26.69 -9.76
CA LYS A 185 -11.73 -27.60 -8.65
C LYS A 185 -10.61 -27.60 -7.60
N ASN A 186 -9.36 -27.45 -8.03
CA ASN A 186 -8.19 -27.49 -7.18
C ASN A 186 -7.47 -26.16 -7.19
N ILE A 187 -6.73 -25.87 -6.12
CA ILE A 187 -5.85 -24.68 -6.06
C ILE A 187 -4.85 -24.73 -7.22
N PRO A 188 -4.67 -23.63 -7.98
CA PRO A 188 -3.63 -23.53 -9.00
C PRO A 188 -2.22 -23.60 -8.40
N ASP A 189 -1.21 -23.71 -9.29
CA ASP A 189 0.20 -23.68 -8.91
C ASP A 189 0.48 -22.47 -7.98
N ILE A 190 1.09 -22.75 -6.83
CA ILE A 190 1.42 -21.78 -5.78
C ILE A 190 2.82 -21.19 -5.94
N ALA A 191 3.51 -21.46 -7.06
CA ALA A 191 4.88 -21.00 -7.29
C ALA A 191 4.98 -19.46 -7.23
N PRO A 192 5.83 -18.88 -6.36
CA PRO A 192 5.97 -17.43 -6.24
C PRO A 192 6.39 -16.73 -7.52
N SER A 193 6.98 -17.45 -8.47
CA SER A 193 7.33 -16.95 -9.81
C SER A 193 6.12 -16.48 -10.62
N LEU A 194 4.90 -16.93 -10.29
CA LEU A 194 3.65 -16.52 -10.93
C LEU A 194 3.10 -15.21 -10.36
N THR A 195 3.73 -14.64 -9.34
CA THR A 195 3.23 -13.46 -8.64
C THR A 195 3.57 -12.17 -9.39
N ALA A 196 2.65 -11.20 -9.37
CA ALA A 196 2.96 -9.83 -9.74
C ALA A 196 4.01 -9.25 -8.77
N SER A 197 4.93 -8.40 -9.29
CA SER A 197 6.10 -7.94 -8.52
C SER A 197 5.72 -7.19 -7.25
N ASN A 198 4.66 -6.41 -7.28
CA ASN A 198 4.15 -5.65 -6.12
C ASN A 198 3.47 -6.51 -5.05
N ALA A 199 3.06 -7.73 -5.39
CA ALA A 199 2.38 -8.66 -4.48
C ALA A 199 3.28 -9.80 -3.98
N PHE A 200 4.57 -9.81 -4.39
CA PHE A 200 5.46 -10.94 -4.17
C PHE A 200 5.70 -11.25 -2.69
N ARG A 201 5.90 -10.24 -1.86
CA ARG A 201 6.11 -10.40 -0.41
C ARG A 201 4.89 -10.97 0.29
N GLU A 202 3.73 -10.39 0.06
CA GLU A 202 2.47 -10.87 0.63
C GLU A 202 2.19 -12.31 0.23
N TRP A 203 2.47 -12.66 -1.03
CA TRP A 203 2.31 -14.04 -1.49
C TRP A 203 3.28 -15.01 -0.82
N LEU A 204 4.52 -14.61 -0.58
CA LEU A 204 5.48 -15.45 0.16
C LEU A 204 4.99 -15.78 1.56
N ASP A 205 4.37 -14.85 2.26
CA ASP A 205 3.85 -15.07 3.61
C ASP A 205 2.64 -16.01 3.57
N ILE A 206 1.72 -15.86 2.61
CA ILE A 206 0.63 -16.81 2.38
C ILE A 206 1.17 -18.20 2.05
N ARG A 207 2.15 -18.28 1.17
CA ARG A 207 2.77 -19.57 0.78
C ARG A 207 3.40 -20.32 1.95
N LYS A 208 4.03 -19.61 2.89
CA LYS A 208 4.59 -20.26 4.10
C LYS A 208 3.53 -20.97 4.93
N THR A 209 2.30 -20.47 4.96
CA THR A 209 1.18 -21.15 5.63
C THR A 209 0.66 -22.35 4.84
N LEU A 210 0.76 -22.31 3.50
CA LEU A 210 0.36 -23.43 2.63
C LEU A 210 1.39 -24.56 2.60
N GLU A 211 2.67 -24.23 2.77
CA GLU A 211 3.80 -25.15 2.75
C GLU A 211 4.64 -25.03 4.04
N PRO A 212 4.12 -25.45 5.20
CA PRO A 212 4.83 -25.33 6.49
C PRO A 212 6.14 -26.14 6.53
N HIS A 213 6.30 -27.11 5.63
CA HIS A 213 7.50 -27.94 5.50
C HIS A 213 8.50 -27.42 4.46
N LEU A 214 8.31 -26.19 3.97
CA LEU A 214 9.28 -25.58 3.06
C LEU A 214 10.68 -25.58 3.72
N ALA A 215 11.68 -26.09 3.01
CA ALA A 215 13.04 -26.22 3.56
C ALA A 215 13.56 -24.87 4.09
N ALA A 216 14.19 -24.86 5.25
CA ALA A 216 14.69 -23.64 5.90
C ALA A 216 15.73 -22.89 5.05
N ASP A 217 16.40 -23.57 4.13
CA ASP A 217 17.35 -23.01 3.16
C ASP A 217 16.72 -22.75 1.78
N SER A 218 15.38 -22.73 1.68
CA SER A 218 14.72 -22.35 0.43
C SER A 218 15.13 -20.94 -0.01
N ILE A 219 15.32 -20.75 -1.33
CA ILE A 219 15.61 -19.42 -1.90
C ILE A 219 14.61 -18.34 -1.47
N TYR A 220 13.39 -18.73 -1.14
CA TYR A 220 12.33 -17.80 -0.71
C TYR A 220 12.52 -17.22 0.69
N TYR A 221 13.45 -17.76 1.48
CA TYR A 221 13.86 -17.18 2.76
C TYR A 221 15.03 -16.21 2.63
N LEU A 222 15.65 -16.12 1.43
CA LEU A 222 16.75 -15.18 1.21
C LEU A 222 16.25 -13.73 1.32
N PRO A 223 16.77 -12.93 2.27
CA PRO A 223 16.32 -11.56 2.45
C PRO A 223 16.44 -10.71 1.17
N LYS A 224 15.49 -9.79 0.98
CA LYS A 224 15.40 -8.93 -0.22
C LYS A 224 15.27 -9.67 -1.56
N ILE A 225 14.94 -10.98 -1.55
CA ILE A 225 14.59 -11.66 -2.79
C ILE A 225 13.33 -11.01 -3.39
N GLY A 226 13.38 -10.69 -4.67
CA GLY A 226 12.25 -10.19 -5.45
C GLY A 226 11.78 -11.22 -6.47
N SER A 227 10.60 -11.00 -7.07
CA SER A 227 10.02 -11.91 -8.06
C SER A 227 10.95 -12.17 -9.26
N GLY A 228 11.69 -11.16 -9.71
CA GLY A 228 12.64 -11.30 -10.82
C GLY A 228 13.81 -12.24 -10.49
N VAL A 229 14.40 -12.12 -9.28
CA VAL A 229 15.47 -13.01 -8.81
C VAL A 229 14.92 -14.43 -8.61
N ALA A 230 13.75 -14.56 -7.96
CA ALA A 230 13.12 -15.85 -7.76
C ALA A 230 12.84 -16.56 -9.10
N LYS A 231 12.33 -15.86 -10.11
CA LYS A 231 12.13 -16.39 -11.47
C LYS A 231 13.43 -16.87 -12.11
N LYS A 232 14.52 -16.10 -12.00
CA LYS A 232 15.83 -16.49 -12.54
C LYS A 232 16.34 -17.76 -11.88
N LEU A 233 16.30 -17.84 -10.55
CA LEU A 233 16.77 -19.00 -9.80
C LEU A 233 15.95 -20.25 -10.13
N THR A 234 14.63 -20.14 -10.10
CA THR A 234 13.72 -21.25 -10.43
C THR A 234 13.93 -21.75 -11.87
N LYS A 235 14.13 -20.82 -12.85
CA LYS A 235 14.42 -21.20 -14.24
C LYS A 235 15.72 -22.00 -14.39
N ASN A 236 16.67 -21.79 -13.48
CA ASN A 236 17.93 -22.54 -13.40
C ASN A 236 17.84 -23.76 -12.48
N ASN A 237 16.63 -24.20 -12.10
CA ASN A 237 16.38 -25.32 -11.18
C ASN A 237 17.03 -25.15 -9.80
N ILE A 238 17.25 -23.91 -9.36
CA ILE A 238 17.80 -23.59 -8.04
C ILE A 238 16.63 -23.33 -7.11
N SER A 239 16.44 -24.17 -6.10
CA SER A 239 15.39 -24.07 -5.08
C SER A 239 15.91 -23.80 -3.67
N ARG A 240 17.21 -24.02 -3.44
CA ARG A 240 17.87 -23.85 -2.14
C ARG A 240 18.97 -22.80 -2.20
N ILE A 241 19.17 -22.06 -1.13
CA ILE A 241 20.20 -21.00 -1.04
C ILE A 241 21.59 -21.58 -1.24
N ARG A 242 21.87 -22.76 -0.68
CA ARG A 242 23.16 -23.46 -0.83
C ARG A 242 23.51 -23.86 -2.26
N ASP A 243 22.52 -23.98 -3.14
CA ASP A 243 22.72 -24.39 -4.53
C ASP A 243 23.03 -23.21 -5.46
N ILE A 244 22.97 -21.99 -4.95
CA ILE A 244 23.36 -20.79 -5.69
C ILE A 244 24.88 -20.77 -5.81
N LYS A 245 25.40 -20.86 -7.03
CA LYS A 245 26.83 -20.83 -7.32
C LYS A 245 27.30 -19.58 -8.06
N ASP A 246 26.33 -18.83 -8.62
CA ASP A 246 26.60 -17.66 -9.42
C ASP A 246 25.87 -16.43 -8.83
N ALA A 247 26.65 -15.51 -8.26
CA ALA A 247 26.15 -14.26 -7.70
C ALA A 247 25.49 -13.35 -8.74
N SER A 248 25.77 -13.51 -10.04
CA SER A 248 25.16 -12.71 -11.11
C SER A 248 23.66 -12.97 -11.28
N LEU A 249 23.18 -14.10 -10.76
CA LEU A 249 21.74 -14.42 -10.72
C LEU A 249 20.98 -13.57 -9.68
N LEU A 250 21.70 -12.94 -8.74
CA LEU A 250 21.14 -12.19 -7.63
C LEU A 250 21.17 -10.69 -7.89
N SER A 251 20.25 -9.94 -7.25
CA SER A 251 20.40 -8.50 -7.16
C SER A 251 21.50 -8.12 -6.17
N HIS A 252 22.06 -6.92 -6.29
CA HIS A 252 23.08 -6.43 -5.34
C HIS A 252 22.64 -6.56 -3.87
N GLY A 253 21.39 -6.18 -3.58
CA GLY A 253 20.84 -6.30 -2.22
C GLY A 253 20.70 -7.74 -1.75
N THR A 254 20.30 -8.67 -2.63
CA THR A 254 20.14 -10.09 -2.30
C THR A 254 21.50 -10.78 -2.14
N ALA A 255 22.49 -10.41 -2.96
CA ALA A 255 23.82 -11.00 -2.92
C ALA A 255 24.56 -10.78 -1.59
N LYS A 256 24.32 -9.64 -0.92
CA LYS A 256 24.87 -9.37 0.43
C LYS A 256 24.40 -10.40 1.45
N TYR A 257 23.10 -10.74 1.43
CA TYR A 257 22.55 -11.74 2.35
C TYR A 257 22.94 -13.16 1.98
N TRP A 258 23.09 -13.47 0.70
CA TRP A 258 23.61 -14.76 0.24
C TRP A 258 25.05 -14.97 0.73
N LYS A 259 25.94 -13.97 0.63
CA LYS A 259 27.29 -14.04 1.21
C LYS A 259 27.26 -14.27 2.73
N ALA A 260 26.33 -13.61 3.45
CA ALA A 260 26.19 -13.86 4.88
C ALA A 260 25.79 -15.31 5.18
N PHE A 261 24.91 -15.90 4.37
CA PHE A 261 24.52 -17.30 4.49
C PHE A 261 25.70 -18.26 4.29
N GLU A 262 26.61 -17.98 3.35
CA GLU A 262 27.85 -18.76 3.13
C GLU A 262 28.83 -18.69 4.33
N HIS A 263 28.76 -17.61 5.12
CA HIS A 263 29.61 -17.36 6.28
C HIS A 263 28.85 -17.51 7.62
N GLU A 264 28.14 -18.61 7.80
CA GLU A 264 27.39 -18.92 9.03
C GLU A 264 26.40 -17.83 9.44
N ASN A 265 25.76 -17.20 8.47
CA ASN A 265 24.85 -16.07 8.62
C ASN A 265 25.48 -14.77 9.15
N ARG A 266 26.80 -14.61 9.02
CA ARG A 266 27.54 -13.39 9.40
C ARG A 266 28.35 -12.87 8.21
N PHE A 267 28.22 -11.58 7.96
CA PHE A 267 29.07 -10.84 7.05
C PHE A 267 29.45 -9.52 7.70
N ILE A 268 30.74 -9.31 7.95
CA ILE A 268 31.27 -8.09 8.54
C ILE A 268 32.35 -7.55 7.62
N ASP A 269 32.12 -6.39 7.03
CA ASP A 269 33.13 -5.61 6.34
C ASP A 269 33.88 -4.77 7.38
N LYS A 270 35.01 -5.32 7.87
CA LYS A 270 35.77 -4.68 8.95
C LYS A 270 36.28 -3.30 8.56
N SER A 271 36.75 -3.14 7.31
CA SER A 271 37.29 -1.86 6.84
C SER A 271 36.21 -0.78 6.78
N GLN A 272 35.01 -1.09 6.26
CA GLN A 272 33.90 -0.13 6.27
C GLN A 272 33.42 0.17 7.68
N LEU A 273 33.44 -0.82 8.58
CA LEU A 273 33.05 -0.63 9.97
C LEU A 273 34.04 0.28 10.71
N GLU A 274 35.35 0.04 10.56
CA GLU A 274 36.41 0.90 11.14
C GLU A 274 36.27 2.32 10.63
N ASN A 275 36.19 2.54 9.32
CA ASN A 275 36.00 3.86 8.73
C ASN A 275 34.73 4.56 9.27
N PHE A 276 33.65 3.82 9.48
CA PHE A 276 32.44 4.39 10.08
C PHE A 276 32.66 4.79 11.55
N LEU A 277 33.26 3.92 12.35
CA LEU A 277 33.53 4.17 13.75
C LEU A 277 34.44 5.39 13.96
N ASP A 278 35.44 5.59 13.09
CA ASP A 278 36.36 6.73 13.12
C ASP A 278 35.66 8.08 12.85
N THR A 279 34.46 8.08 12.25
CA THR A 279 33.65 9.30 12.05
C THR A 279 32.85 9.70 13.28
N ILE A 280 32.75 8.82 14.29
CA ILE A 280 31.89 9.04 15.45
C ILE A 280 32.63 9.81 16.52
N THR A 281 32.04 10.92 16.97
CA THR A 281 32.54 11.77 18.04
C THR A 281 31.57 11.82 19.23
N TYR A 282 32.12 11.89 20.44
CA TYR A 282 31.30 12.01 21.65
C TYR A 282 30.89 13.48 21.89
N PRO A 283 29.74 13.71 22.54
CA PRO A 283 28.75 12.70 22.94
C PRO A 283 28.05 12.02 21.73
N ILE A 284 27.63 10.77 21.91
CA ILE A 284 26.88 10.05 20.90
C ILE A 284 25.40 10.04 21.31
N TYR A 285 24.53 10.46 20.39
CA TYR A 285 23.09 10.48 20.53
C TYR A 285 22.48 9.39 19.67
N TYR A 286 21.92 8.35 20.27
CA TYR A 286 21.13 7.32 19.57
C TYR A 286 19.69 7.78 19.56
N LEU A 287 19.26 8.37 18.45
CA LEU A 287 17.96 9.01 18.30
C LEU A 287 17.01 8.14 17.44
N ASP A 288 15.82 7.93 17.95
CA ASP A 288 14.69 7.38 17.22
C ASP A 288 13.44 8.22 17.43
N TYR A 289 12.56 8.31 16.42
CA TYR A 289 11.34 9.09 16.50
C TYR A 289 10.21 8.50 15.67
N GLU A 290 8.97 8.75 16.10
CA GLU A 290 7.76 8.31 15.43
C GLU A 290 7.06 9.50 14.77
N THR A 291 6.49 9.24 13.58
CA THR A 291 5.81 10.26 12.79
C THR A 291 4.40 9.85 12.41
N SER A 292 3.53 10.84 12.30
CA SER A 292 2.22 10.74 11.65
C SER A 292 2.34 11.26 10.22
N SER A 293 1.70 10.58 9.27
CA SER A 293 1.71 10.97 7.85
C SER A 293 0.37 10.57 7.23
N ASN A 294 -0.57 11.51 7.15
CA ASN A 294 -1.95 11.26 6.77
C ASN A 294 -2.30 11.87 5.41
N ALA A 295 -3.21 11.24 4.69
CA ALA A 295 -3.77 11.78 3.43
C ALA A 295 -4.51 13.10 3.67
N VAL A 296 -5.25 13.17 4.78
CA VAL A 296 -5.91 14.38 5.26
C VAL A 296 -5.06 14.98 6.37
N PRO A 297 -4.48 16.17 6.22
CA PRO A 297 -3.61 16.77 7.24
C PRO A 297 -4.34 16.95 8.57
N LEU A 298 -3.74 16.51 9.67
CA LEU A 298 -4.33 16.60 11.01
C LEU A 298 -4.21 18.00 11.63
N TRP A 299 -3.17 18.73 11.30
CA TRP A 299 -2.85 20.02 11.93
C TRP A 299 -2.73 21.17 10.91
N ASN A 300 -2.95 22.38 11.35
CA ASN A 300 -2.73 23.56 10.53
C ASN A 300 -1.26 23.66 10.09
N HIS A 301 -1.06 24.23 8.92
CA HIS A 301 0.25 24.43 8.31
C HIS A 301 0.97 23.11 7.97
N THR A 302 0.22 22.00 7.87
CA THR A 302 0.75 20.73 7.39
C THR A 302 0.12 20.34 6.06
N ALA A 303 0.91 19.65 5.23
CA ALA A 303 0.50 19.14 3.93
C ALA A 303 0.11 17.65 3.99
N PRO A 304 -0.67 17.14 3.02
CA PRO A 304 -0.89 15.70 2.88
C PRO A 304 0.43 14.92 2.82
N TYR A 305 0.48 13.82 3.54
CA TYR A 305 1.66 12.92 3.65
C TYR A 305 2.92 13.58 4.20
N GLN A 306 2.85 14.81 4.69
CA GLN A 306 3.94 15.38 5.47
C GLN A 306 4.17 14.52 6.71
N GLN A 307 5.41 14.11 6.92
CA GLN A 307 5.81 13.43 8.15
C GLN A 307 5.89 14.45 9.28
N VAL A 308 5.07 14.26 10.29
CA VAL A 308 5.02 15.13 11.48
C VAL A 308 5.44 14.30 12.68
N PRO A 309 6.65 14.49 13.21
CA PRO A 309 7.11 13.76 14.39
C PRO A 309 6.31 14.18 15.63
N PHE A 310 5.88 13.17 16.39
CA PHE A 310 5.10 13.36 17.62
C PHE A 310 5.72 12.69 18.85
N GLN A 311 6.74 11.87 18.65
CA GLN A 311 7.50 11.20 19.70
C GLN A 311 8.97 11.10 19.31
N TYR A 312 9.87 11.16 20.28
CA TYR A 312 11.25 10.68 20.14
C TYR A 312 11.71 9.96 21.40
N SER A 313 12.76 9.16 21.22
CA SER A 313 13.58 8.55 22.26
C SER A 313 15.03 8.79 21.94
N VAL A 314 15.82 9.28 22.87
CA VAL A 314 17.25 9.52 22.69
C VAL A 314 18.06 8.93 23.84
N HIS A 315 19.05 8.10 23.50
CA HIS A 315 20.04 7.60 24.44
C HIS A 315 21.35 8.34 24.21
N ILE A 316 21.92 8.89 25.26
CA ILE A 316 23.11 9.74 25.20
C ILE A 316 24.28 9.04 25.88
N LYS A 317 25.36 8.84 25.13
CA LYS A 317 26.64 8.34 25.62
C LYS A 317 27.66 9.48 25.57
N THR A 318 28.02 10.02 26.73
CA THR A 318 28.91 11.18 26.81
C THR A 318 30.38 10.83 26.56
N ASP A 319 30.80 9.64 26.98
CA ASP A 319 32.12 9.06 26.73
C ASP A 319 32.08 7.53 26.89
N LEU A 320 33.22 6.84 26.76
CA LEU A 320 33.31 5.38 26.86
C LEU A 320 33.01 4.83 28.27
N ARG A 321 33.18 5.61 29.31
CA ARG A 321 33.14 5.18 30.71
C ARG A 321 31.80 5.41 31.39
N ASN A 322 31.12 6.50 31.01
CA ASN A 322 29.87 6.92 31.65
C ASN A 322 28.69 6.01 31.25
N ASP A 323 27.68 5.92 32.12
CA ASP A 323 26.43 5.27 31.81
C ASP A 323 25.68 6.02 30.72
N VAL A 324 24.77 5.31 30.04
CA VAL A 324 23.90 5.89 29.02
C VAL A 324 22.74 6.59 29.70
N GLN A 325 22.55 7.86 29.40
CA GLN A 325 21.37 8.62 29.81
C GLN A 325 20.26 8.42 28.78
N HIS A 326 19.00 8.41 29.22
CA HIS A 326 17.84 8.29 28.36
C HIS A 326 16.87 9.44 28.57
N PHE A 327 16.43 10.03 27.48
CA PHE A 327 15.38 11.04 27.44
C PHE A 327 14.34 10.65 26.39
N ASP A 328 13.09 10.99 26.64
CA ASP A 328 11.99 10.78 25.71
C ASP A 328 11.00 11.94 25.75
N TYR A 329 10.23 12.02 24.67
CA TYR A 329 9.11 12.93 24.57
C TYR A 329 7.97 12.24 23.81
N LEU A 330 6.77 12.37 24.32
CA LEU A 330 5.53 11.99 23.64
C LEU A 330 4.55 13.15 23.73
N HIS A 331 4.15 13.67 22.58
CA HIS A 331 3.11 14.70 22.51
C HIS A 331 1.76 14.11 22.92
N LYS A 332 1.07 14.74 23.88
CA LYS A 332 -0.19 14.25 24.47
C LYS A 332 -1.41 15.11 24.15
N ALA A 333 -1.20 16.27 23.52
CA ALA A 333 -2.27 17.18 23.15
C ALA A 333 -2.77 16.94 21.72
N ARG A 334 -3.78 17.67 21.28
CA ARG A 334 -4.37 17.55 19.93
C ARG A 334 -3.83 18.60 18.95
N ASP A 335 -3.05 19.55 19.43
CA ASP A 335 -2.38 20.56 18.63
C ASP A 335 -1.18 20.00 17.87
N ASN A 336 -0.53 20.84 17.06
CA ASN A 336 0.64 20.43 16.28
C ASN A 336 1.80 20.06 17.20
N PRO A 337 2.34 18.83 17.15
CA PRO A 337 3.40 18.36 18.03
C PRO A 337 4.76 18.98 17.78
N MET A 338 4.99 19.60 16.61
CA MET A 338 6.32 19.98 16.10
C MET A 338 7.06 20.93 17.03
N ASP A 339 6.40 22.01 17.49
CA ASP A 339 7.08 23.04 18.28
C ASP A 339 7.52 22.50 19.63
N GLY A 340 6.61 21.82 20.35
CA GLY A 340 6.93 21.24 21.65
C GLY A 340 7.99 20.12 21.58
N LEU A 341 7.93 19.31 20.52
CA LEU A 341 8.92 18.25 20.29
C LEU A 341 10.30 18.84 20.00
N LEU A 342 10.37 19.83 19.11
CA LEU A 342 11.64 20.45 18.74
C LEU A 342 12.27 21.22 19.90
N GLU A 343 11.47 21.93 20.70
CA GLU A 343 11.95 22.61 21.89
C GLU A 343 12.57 21.63 22.88
N LYS A 344 11.86 20.53 23.18
CA LYS A 344 12.36 19.52 24.12
C LYS A 344 13.58 18.78 23.57
N LEU A 345 13.59 18.43 22.29
CA LEU A 345 14.74 17.77 21.67
C LEU A 345 16.01 18.66 21.72
N ARG A 346 15.86 19.96 21.50
CA ARG A 346 16.98 20.91 21.62
C ARG A 346 17.54 21.05 23.04
N GLN A 347 16.70 20.81 24.06
CA GLN A 347 17.14 20.76 25.45
C GLN A 347 17.91 19.48 25.76
N ASP A 348 17.51 18.37 25.18
CA ASP A 348 18.06 17.05 25.47
C ASP A 348 19.34 16.75 24.66
N ILE A 349 19.50 17.31 23.46
CA ILE A 349 20.70 17.13 22.64
C ILE A 349 21.56 18.39 22.64
N GLY A 350 22.88 18.20 22.75
CA GLY A 350 23.85 19.32 22.72
C GLY A 350 24.17 19.76 21.28
N GLY A 351 25.02 20.83 21.20
CA GLY A 351 25.47 21.39 19.92
C GLY A 351 26.68 20.70 19.29
N SER A 352 27.15 19.57 19.85
CA SER A 352 28.33 18.82 19.36
C SER A 352 28.12 17.32 19.50
N GLY A 353 28.97 16.53 18.85
CA GLY A 353 28.91 15.10 18.89
C GLY A 353 28.25 14.49 17.67
N SER A 354 27.99 13.19 17.71
CA SER A 354 27.39 12.42 16.60
C SER A 354 25.98 11.97 16.91
N ILE A 355 25.04 12.19 15.97
CA ILE A 355 23.68 11.65 16.05
C ILE A 355 23.64 10.38 15.21
N ILE A 356 23.29 9.27 15.84
CA ILE A 356 23.11 7.95 15.20
C ILE A 356 21.61 7.68 15.08
N VAL A 357 21.18 7.44 13.86
CA VAL A 357 19.80 7.03 13.53
C VAL A 357 19.81 5.75 12.74
N TRP A 358 18.76 4.92 12.88
CA TRP A 358 18.66 3.69 12.12
C TRP A 358 18.40 3.92 10.62
N ASN A 359 17.58 4.89 10.29
CA ASN A 359 17.24 5.26 8.92
C ASN A 359 17.50 6.76 8.67
N LYS A 360 18.63 7.07 8.06
CA LYS A 360 19.03 8.48 7.78
C LYS A 360 18.10 9.18 6.78
N SER A 361 17.38 8.45 5.95
CA SER A 361 16.49 9.01 4.91
C SER A 361 15.06 9.20 5.38
N PHE A 362 14.77 8.83 6.61
CA PHE A 362 13.47 9.03 7.24
C PHE A 362 13.32 10.45 7.75
#